data_88b0e96964e28c0633b3c6aed2afe970
#
_entry.id   88b0e96964e28c0633b3c6aed2afe970
#
_cell.length_a   1.000
_cell.length_b   1.000
_cell.length_c   1.000
_cell.angle_alpha   90.00
_cell.angle_beta   90.00
_cell.angle_gamma   90.00
#
_symmetry.space_group_name_H-M   'P 1'
#
loop_
_entity.id
_entity.type
_entity.pdbx_description
1 polymer ?
#
loop_
_entity_poly.entity_id
_entity_poly.type
_entity_poly.pdbx_seq_one_letter_code
_entity_poly.pdbx_strand_id
1 'polypeptide(L)'
;MKKLMIVMLASLSVFGCAKKEKTGLREVLVERFKEDPDLKDYNLDPAKVADCMVDEIGASLPGFAGDPRRGQFFEAYAHFLSVKSMADGEKAIAEFEQLFGSKQKAREAAASLPDHEMTCMGKAIENAESDGHRVK
;
A
#
# COMPACT_ATOMS: atom_id res chain seq x y z
N MET A 1 12.32 -51.71 27.63
CA MET A 1 13.12 -50.70 26.91
C MET A 1 12.14 -49.79 26.18
N LYS A 2 11.91 -48.62 26.78
CA LYS A 2 10.90 -47.66 26.34
C LYS A 2 11.50 -46.74 25.30
N LYS A 3 11.02 -46.80 24.05
CA LYS A 3 11.34 -45.80 23.04
C LYS A 3 10.32 -44.65 23.15
N LEU A 4 10.75 -43.55 23.72
CA LEU A 4 10.00 -42.30 23.75
C LEU A 4 10.01 -41.70 22.35
N MET A 5 8.85 -41.64 21.74
CA MET A 5 8.63 -40.95 20.47
C MET A 5 8.30 -39.49 20.77
N ILE A 6 9.26 -38.59 20.56
CA ILE A 6 9.05 -37.17 20.68
C ILE A 6 8.45 -36.68 19.37
N VAL A 7 7.13 -36.43 19.40
CA VAL A 7 6.45 -35.70 18.30
C VAL A 7 6.73 -34.22 18.48
N MET A 8 7.65 -33.68 17.69
CA MET A 8 7.83 -32.24 17.56
C MET A 8 6.67 -31.66 16.73
N LEU A 9 5.76 -30.97 17.39
CA LEU A 9 4.80 -30.09 16.74
C LEU A 9 5.56 -28.90 16.17
N ALA A 10 5.80 -28.92 14.87
CA ALA A 10 6.23 -27.74 14.12
C ALA A 10 5.00 -26.84 13.90
N SER A 11 4.78 -25.88 14.78
CA SER A 11 3.79 -24.82 14.61
C SER A 11 4.24 -23.90 13.48
N LEU A 12 3.67 -24.08 12.30
CA LEU A 12 3.89 -23.19 11.17
C LEU A 12 3.29 -21.82 11.46
N SER A 13 4.13 -20.85 11.73
CA SER A 13 3.78 -19.43 11.82
C SER A 13 3.54 -18.87 10.42
N VAL A 14 2.35 -19.04 9.87
CA VAL A 14 1.97 -18.55 8.52
C VAL A 14 1.58 -17.06 8.51
N PHE A 15 1.64 -16.37 9.65
CA PHE A 15 1.19 -14.99 9.80
C PHE A 15 2.20 -13.91 9.35
N GLY A 16 3.41 -14.30 8.90
CA GLY A 16 4.47 -13.35 8.57
C GLY A 16 4.43 -12.71 7.18
N CYS A 17 3.84 -13.37 6.18
CA CYS A 17 3.96 -12.95 4.79
C CYS A 17 3.11 -11.74 4.40
N ALA A 18 1.86 -11.66 4.86
CA ALA A 18 0.94 -10.57 4.49
C ALA A 18 1.39 -9.19 5.01
N LYS A 19 2.09 -9.15 6.13
CA LYS A 19 2.61 -7.91 6.72
C LYS A 19 3.82 -7.38 5.95
N LYS A 20 4.65 -8.25 5.39
CA LYS A 20 5.84 -7.90 4.63
C LYS A 20 5.51 -7.33 3.25
N GLU A 21 4.44 -7.80 2.62
CA GLU A 21 3.99 -7.35 1.30
C GLU A 21 3.52 -5.90 1.31
N LYS A 22 2.81 -5.47 2.35
CA LYS A 22 2.33 -4.10 2.53
C LYS A 22 3.43 -3.11 2.94
N THR A 23 4.53 -3.60 3.52
CA THR A 23 5.57 -2.76 4.13
C THR A 23 6.27 -1.88 3.10
N GLY A 24 6.62 -2.41 1.93
CA GLY A 24 7.32 -1.66 0.88
C GLY A 24 6.50 -0.47 0.37
N LEU A 25 5.23 -0.67 0.05
CA LEU A 25 4.34 0.42 -0.39
C LEU A 25 4.15 1.46 0.73
N ARG A 26 3.93 1.00 1.96
CA ARG A 26 3.77 1.87 3.12
C ARG A 26 4.99 2.78 3.34
N GLU A 27 6.18 2.22 3.25
CA GLU A 27 7.44 2.97 3.43
C GLU A 27 7.59 4.07 2.37
N VAL A 28 7.32 3.75 1.11
CA VAL A 28 7.36 4.72 0.00
C VAL A 28 6.35 5.85 0.23
N LEU A 29 5.13 5.52 0.63
CA LEU A 29 4.08 6.50 0.93
C LEU A 29 4.45 7.40 2.11
N VAL A 30 4.92 6.82 3.23
CA VAL A 30 5.32 7.61 4.40
C VAL A 30 6.44 8.57 4.04
N GLU A 31 7.45 8.13 3.27
CA GLU A 31 8.55 9.00 2.87
C GLU A 31 8.08 10.13 1.97
N ARG A 32 7.21 9.84 1.00
CA ARG A 32 6.59 10.84 0.14
C ARG A 32 5.80 11.87 0.94
N PHE A 33 4.97 11.42 1.88
CA PHE A 33 4.07 12.28 2.65
C PHE A 33 4.76 13.15 3.71
N LYS A 34 5.96 12.80 4.15
CA LYS A 34 6.76 13.66 5.04
C LYS A 34 7.03 15.04 4.42
N GLU A 35 7.19 15.10 3.12
CA GLU A 35 7.49 16.34 2.39
C GLU A 35 6.26 16.96 1.71
N ASP A 36 5.10 16.32 1.85
CA ASP A 36 3.88 16.79 1.22
C ASP A 36 3.37 18.09 1.88
N PRO A 37 3.17 19.17 1.13
CA PRO A 37 2.75 20.46 1.67
C PRO A 37 1.31 20.41 2.20
N ASP A 38 0.41 19.67 1.56
CA ASP A 38 -0.99 19.61 1.95
C ASP A 38 -1.13 18.88 3.30
N LEU A 39 -0.39 17.79 3.51
CA LEU A 39 -0.37 17.12 4.82
C LEU A 39 0.18 18.02 5.93
N LYS A 40 1.20 18.84 5.62
CA LYS A 40 1.76 19.81 6.57
C LYS A 40 0.76 20.92 6.89
N ASP A 41 0.09 21.45 5.89
CA ASP A 41 -0.87 22.55 6.04
C ASP A 41 -2.08 22.13 6.90
N TYR A 42 -2.55 20.91 6.73
CA TYR A 42 -3.65 20.34 7.53
C TYR A 42 -3.18 19.64 8.80
N ASN A 43 -1.87 19.64 9.10
CA ASN A 43 -1.27 18.96 10.25
C ASN A 43 -1.66 17.48 10.36
N LEU A 44 -1.68 16.77 9.24
CA LEU A 44 -2.00 15.35 9.16
C LEU A 44 -0.77 14.48 9.42
N ASP A 45 -0.99 13.32 10.03
CA ASP A 45 0.06 12.33 10.26
C ASP A 45 0.34 11.53 8.96
N PRO A 46 1.56 11.67 8.36
CA PRO A 46 1.92 10.94 7.17
C PRO A 46 1.74 9.42 7.27
N ALA A 47 1.99 8.84 8.45
CA ALA A 47 1.85 7.40 8.64
C ALA A 47 0.38 6.96 8.60
N LYS A 48 -0.53 7.75 9.16
CA LYS A 48 -1.98 7.46 9.14
C LYS A 48 -2.54 7.53 7.73
N VAL A 49 -2.15 8.54 6.95
CA VAL A 49 -2.57 8.68 5.54
C VAL A 49 -1.99 7.53 4.69
N ALA A 50 -0.72 7.16 4.91
CA ALA A 50 -0.10 6.03 4.24
C ALA A 50 -0.79 4.70 4.58
N ASP A 51 -1.12 4.45 5.83
CA ASP A 51 -1.83 3.24 6.26
C ASP A 51 -3.22 3.16 5.60
N CYS A 52 -3.95 4.25 5.57
CA CYS A 52 -5.23 4.35 4.86
C CYS A 52 -5.07 4.01 3.37
N MET A 53 -4.08 4.61 2.67
CA MET A 53 -3.85 4.33 1.24
C MET A 53 -3.50 2.87 0.98
N VAL A 54 -2.67 2.26 1.81
CA VAL A 54 -2.34 0.83 1.69
C VAL A 54 -3.59 -0.03 1.83
N ASP A 55 -4.50 0.32 2.74
CA ASP A 55 -5.74 -0.41 2.94
C ASP A 55 -6.74 -0.18 1.80
N GLU A 56 -6.90 1.04 1.30
CA GLU A 56 -7.74 1.37 0.14
C GLU A 56 -7.25 0.64 -1.13
N ILE A 57 -5.96 0.70 -1.43
CA ILE A 57 -5.35 -0.03 -2.54
C ILE A 57 -5.57 -1.53 -2.33
N GLY A 58 -5.27 -2.04 -1.14
CA GLY A 58 -5.47 -3.44 -0.81
C GLY A 58 -6.90 -3.93 -0.98
N ALA A 59 -7.89 -3.10 -0.67
CA ALA A 59 -9.30 -3.42 -0.86
C ALA A 59 -9.70 -3.50 -2.34
N SER A 60 -9.03 -2.75 -3.22
CA SER A 60 -9.29 -2.73 -4.67
C SER A 60 -8.59 -3.85 -5.44
N LEU A 61 -7.59 -4.53 -4.82
CA LEU A 61 -6.82 -5.56 -5.49
C LEU A 61 -7.65 -6.82 -5.77
N PRO A 62 -7.42 -7.49 -6.91
CA PRO A 62 -8.04 -8.78 -7.20
C PRO A 62 -7.50 -9.87 -6.26
N GLY A 63 -8.29 -10.92 -6.09
CA GLY A 63 -7.94 -12.07 -5.27
C GLY A 63 -8.37 -11.90 -3.81
N PHE A 64 -7.94 -12.81 -2.96
CA PHE A 64 -8.24 -12.85 -1.52
C PHE A 64 -7.01 -12.48 -0.69
N ALA A 65 -7.22 -12.14 0.57
CA ALA A 65 -6.13 -11.90 1.50
C ALA A 65 -5.24 -13.16 1.63
N GLY A 66 -3.96 -13.04 1.29
CA GLY A 66 -3.01 -14.16 1.23
C GLY A 66 -2.74 -14.70 -0.18
N ASP A 67 -3.38 -14.17 -1.23
CA ASP A 67 -2.98 -14.48 -2.62
C ASP A 67 -1.55 -13.98 -2.85
N PRO A 68 -0.61 -14.85 -3.27
CA PRO A 68 0.79 -14.45 -3.48
C PRO A 68 0.98 -13.30 -4.49
N ARG A 69 0.05 -13.13 -5.42
CA ARG A 69 0.10 -12.03 -6.41
C ARG A 69 -0.16 -10.66 -5.80
N ARG A 70 -0.80 -10.60 -4.62
CA ARG A 70 -1.09 -9.30 -3.97
C ARG A 70 0.19 -8.54 -3.63
N GLY A 71 1.26 -9.24 -3.23
CA GLY A 71 2.57 -8.63 -3.01
C GLY A 71 3.11 -7.94 -4.26
N GLN A 72 2.96 -8.56 -5.43
CA GLN A 72 3.38 -7.98 -6.70
C GLN A 72 2.58 -6.72 -7.06
N PHE A 73 1.28 -6.67 -6.73
CA PHE A 73 0.48 -5.46 -6.91
C PHE A 73 0.95 -4.33 -6.00
N PHE A 74 1.23 -4.58 -4.72
CA PHE A 74 1.78 -3.57 -3.83
C PHE A 74 3.15 -3.06 -4.30
N GLU A 75 4.00 -3.93 -4.82
CA GLU A 75 5.28 -3.56 -5.44
C GLU A 75 5.08 -2.66 -6.66
N ALA A 76 4.12 -2.99 -7.54
CA ALA A 76 3.79 -2.18 -8.69
C ALA A 76 3.32 -0.77 -8.30
N TYR A 77 2.44 -0.65 -7.30
CA TYR A 77 2.01 0.66 -6.80
C TYR A 77 3.15 1.45 -6.16
N ALA A 78 4.05 0.81 -5.42
CA ALA A 78 5.25 1.46 -4.88
C ALA A 78 6.16 1.97 -6.01
N HIS A 79 6.28 1.18 -7.09
CA HIS A 79 7.04 1.58 -8.26
C HIS A 79 6.39 2.78 -8.98
N PHE A 80 5.08 2.78 -9.21
CA PHE A 80 4.35 3.91 -9.80
C PHE A 80 4.52 5.21 -9.02
N LEU A 81 4.56 5.14 -7.69
CA LEU A 81 4.82 6.31 -6.83
C LEU A 81 6.27 6.82 -6.91
N SER A 82 7.20 5.97 -7.32
CA SER A 82 8.63 6.27 -7.36
C SER A 82 9.11 6.84 -8.70
N VAL A 83 8.24 6.86 -9.73
CA VAL A 83 8.60 7.40 -11.06
C VAL A 83 8.81 8.90 -11.00
N LYS A 84 9.83 9.38 -11.73
CA LYS A 84 10.23 10.79 -11.73
C LYS A 84 9.95 11.51 -13.05
N SER A 85 9.63 10.76 -14.09
CA SER A 85 9.35 11.31 -15.41
C SER A 85 8.22 10.55 -16.12
N MET A 86 7.60 11.14 -17.13
CA MET A 86 6.61 10.46 -17.96
C MET A 86 7.20 9.22 -18.64
N ALA A 87 8.46 9.28 -19.08
CA ALA A 87 9.13 8.14 -19.70
C ALA A 87 9.32 6.98 -18.71
N ASP A 88 9.63 7.25 -17.45
CA ASP A 88 9.73 6.24 -16.40
C ASP A 88 8.35 5.68 -16.05
N GLY A 89 7.33 6.52 -16.05
CA GLY A 89 5.94 6.09 -15.88
C GLY A 89 5.48 5.12 -16.95
N GLU A 90 5.74 5.41 -18.22
CA GLU A 90 5.41 4.50 -19.33
C GLU A 90 6.18 3.17 -19.26
N LYS A 91 7.44 3.19 -18.81
CA LYS A 91 8.21 1.96 -18.58
C LYS A 91 7.60 1.13 -17.44
N ALA A 92 7.27 1.76 -16.33
CA ALA A 92 6.64 1.09 -15.18
C ALA A 92 5.29 0.47 -15.59
N ILE A 93 4.46 1.19 -16.36
CA ILE A 93 3.19 0.67 -16.88
C ILE A 93 3.43 -0.56 -17.77
N ALA A 94 4.44 -0.53 -18.64
CA ALA A 94 4.78 -1.66 -19.51
C ALA A 94 5.32 -2.86 -18.72
N GLU A 95 6.11 -2.61 -17.68
CA GLU A 95 6.67 -3.65 -16.81
C GLU A 95 5.56 -4.45 -16.09
N PHE A 96 4.55 -3.76 -15.58
CA PHE A 96 3.46 -4.39 -14.83
C PHE A 96 2.21 -4.72 -15.69
N GLU A 97 2.28 -4.56 -17.02
CA GLU A 97 1.18 -4.84 -17.93
C GLU A 97 0.57 -6.24 -17.73
N GLN A 98 1.43 -7.25 -17.63
CA GLN A 98 0.99 -8.65 -17.45
C GLN A 98 0.31 -8.87 -16.09
N LEU A 99 0.80 -8.23 -15.05
CA LEU A 99 0.22 -8.33 -13.71
C LEU A 99 -1.20 -7.78 -13.66
N PHE A 100 -1.44 -6.63 -14.29
CA PHE A 100 -2.77 -5.99 -14.37
C PHE A 100 -3.65 -6.56 -15.48
N GLY A 101 -3.09 -7.35 -16.39
CA GLY A 101 -3.78 -8.00 -17.50
C GLY A 101 -3.85 -7.17 -18.80
N SER A 102 -3.49 -5.89 -18.76
CA SER A 102 -3.28 -5.04 -19.93
C SER A 102 -2.57 -3.73 -19.55
N LYS A 103 -1.92 -3.12 -20.55
CA LYS A 103 -1.29 -1.79 -20.39
C LYS A 103 -2.29 -0.72 -19.94
N GLN A 104 -3.52 -0.78 -20.44
CA GLN A 104 -4.57 0.15 -20.04
C GLN A 104 -4.91 0.00 -18.54
N LYS A 105 -5.12 -1.23 -18.06
CA LYS A 105 -5.41 -1.48 -16.64
C LYS A 105 -4.25 -1.09 -15.72
N ALA A 106 -3.01 -1.32 -16.15
CA ALA A 106 -1.84 -0.83 -15.40
C ALA A 106 -1.80 0.70 -15.33
N ARG A 107 -2.17 1.40 -16.42
CA ARG A 107 -2.28 2.85 -16.44
C ARG A 107 -3.42 3.37 -15.55
N GLU A 108 -4.57 2.72 -15.57
CA GLU A 108 -5.71 3.04 -14.71
C GLU A 108 -5.34 2.88 -13.22
N ALA A 109 -4.62 1.81 -12.89
CA ALA A 109 -4.10 1.60 -11.52
C ALA A 109 -3.14 2.72 -11.11
N ALA A 110 -2.19 3.09 -11.94
CA ALA A 110 -1.29 4.22 -11.65
C ALA A 110 -2.06 5.54 -11.51
N ALA A 111 -3.05 5.78 -12.37
CA ALA A 111 -3.87 6.99 -12.35
C ALA A 111 -4.84 7.06 -11.16
N SER A 112 -5.16 5.96 -10.49
CA SER A 112 -6.01 5.94 -9.30
C SER A 112 -5.31 6.41 -8.03
N LEU A 113 -3.98 6.51 -8.02
CA LEU A 113 -3.22 6.90 -6.83
C LEU A 113 -3.62 8.26 -6.23
N PRO A 114 -3.82 9.33 -7.02
CA PRO A 114 -4.30 10.60 -6.49
C PRO A 114 -5.70 10.50 -5.84
N ASP A 115 -6.58 9.68 -6.39
CA ASP A 115 -7.93 9.50 -5.84
C ASP A 115 -7.89 8.80 -4.47
N HIS A 116 -7.02 7.80 -4.30
CA HIS A 116 -6.77 7.16 -3.01
C HIS A 116 -6.17 8.15 -2.00
N GLU A 117 -5.23 8.98 -2.44
CA GLU A 117 -4.61 10.01 -1.61
C GLU A 117 -5.66 11.01 -1.11
N MET A 118 -6.46 11.58 -2.00
CA MET A 118 -7.53 12.53 -1.65
C MET A 118 -8.55 11.90 -0.70
N THR A 119 -8.95 10.66 -0.95
CA THR A 119 -9.88 9.93 -0.08
C THR A 119 -9.32 9.78 1.33
N CYS A 120 -8.04 9.40 1.44
CA CYS A 120 -7.40 9.18 2.74
C CYS A 120 -7.09 10.48 3.48
N MET A 121 -6.76 11.55 2.78
CA MET A 121 -6.63 12.88 3.38
C MET A 121 -7.98 13.37 3.92
N GLY A 122 -9.06 13.23 3.16
CA GLY A 122 -10.40 13.57 3.61
C GLY A 122 -10.79 12.84 4.89
N LYS A 123 -10.59 11.53 4.95
CA LYS A 123 -10.82 10.73 6.16
C LYS A 123 -9.96 11.18 7.35
N ALA A 124 -8.71 11.53 7.10
CA ALA A 124 -7.81 12.01 8.15
C ALA A 124 -8.25 13.36 8.71
N ILE A 125 -8.75 14.28 7.88
CA ILE A 125 -9.29 15.58 8.29
C ILE A 125 -10.57 15.38 9.13
N GLU A 126 -11.52 14.58 8.66
CA GLU A 126 -12.76 14.27 9.39
C GLU A 126 -12.48 13.66 10.77
N ASN A 127 -11.51 12.76 10.86
CA ASN A 127 -11.11 12.15 12.13
C ASN A 127 -10.45 13.18 13.07
N ALA A 128 -9.61 14.08 12.54
CA ALA A 128 -8.97 15.12 13.33
C ALA A 128 -9.99 16.12 13.90
N GLU A 129 -11.01 16.47 13.13
CA GLU A 129 -12.11 17.34 13.58
C GLU A 129 -12.97 16.67 14.65
N SER A 130 -13.27 15.37 14.50
CA SER A 130 -14.07 14.61 15.48
C SER A 130 -13.33 14.44 16.82
N ASP A 131 -12.00 14.35 16.79
CA ASP A 131 -11.15 14.25 17.99
C ASP A 131 -10.88 15.61 18.65
N GLY A 132 -11.49 16.69 18.17
CA GLY A 132 -11.34 18.05 18.71
C GLY A 132 -10.00 18.71 18.38
N HIS A 133 -9.23 18.13 17.51
CA HIS A 133 -8.05 18.77 16.93
C HIS A 133 -8.50 19.73 15.81
N ARG A 134 -8.35 21.03 16.06
CA ARG A 134 -8.68 22.06 15.07
C ARG A 134 -7.67 21.98 13.93
N VAL A 135 -8.09 21.45 12.79
CA VAL A 135 -7.36 21.56 11.54
C VAL A 135 -7.35 23.04 11.14
N LYS A 136 -6.18 23.60 10.85
CA LYS A 136 -6.05 25.01 10.48
C LYS A 136 -6.37 25.22 9.02
#